data_23eea85fe9bc5ecd9643b1c76315a251
#
_entry.id   23eea85fe9bc5ecd9643b1c76315a251
#
_cell.length_a   1.000
_cell.length_b   1.000
_cell.length_c   1.000
_cell.angle_alpha   90.00
_cell.angle_beta   90.00
_cell.angle_gamma   90.00
#
_symmetry.space_group_name_H-M   'P 1'
#
loop_
_entity.id
_entity.type
_entity.pdbx_description
1 polymer ?
#
loop_
_entity_poly.entity_id
_entity_poly.type
_entity_poly.pdbx_seq_one_letter_code
_entity_poly.pdbx_strand_id
1 'polypeptide(L)' 'MKSIFSDEYLSLITCLRNCRKARGITQKELSLKMGVPQSFVSKVENRERRLDVVEFCSLAKCLGEDPFSLLKSVLS' A
#
# COMPACT_ATOMS: atom_id res chain seq x y z
N MET A 1 -1.28 24.51 1.44
CA MET A 1 -1.62 23.16 0.98
C MET A 1 -0.86 22.12 1.80
N LYS A 2 -1.51 21.06 2.11
CA LYS A 2 -0.86 20.01 2.86
C LYS A 2 0.14 19.25 2.00
N SER A 3 1.14 18.66 2.64
CA SER A 3 2.07 17.77 1.99
C SER A 3 1.34 16.58 1.35
N ILE A 4 1.89 16.06 0.25
CA ILE A 4 1.39 14.81 -0.34
C ILE A 4 1.63 13.62 0.60
N PHE A 5 2.47 13.80 1.62
CA PHE A 5 2.78 12.80 2.62
C PHE A 5 2.17 13.20 3.97
N SER A 6 0.84 13.44 3.98
CA SER A 6 0.12 13.69 5.22
C SER A 6 0.27 12.52 6.19
N ASP A 7 0.04 12.76 7.47
CA ASP A 7 0.11 11.71 8.50
C ASP A 7 -0.83 10.56 8.19
N GLU A 8 -2.02 10.88 7.68
CA GLU A 8 -3.00 9.85 7.30
C GLU A 8 -2.49 8.98 6.16
N TYR A 9 -1.88 9.60 5.14
CA TYR A 9 -1.31 8.84 4.03
C TYR A 9 -0.17 7.95 4.51
N LEU A 10 0.73 8.49 5.32
CA LEU A 10 1.86 7.71 5.84
C LEU A 10 1.38 6.55 6.72
N SER A 11 0.34 6.74 7.51
CA SER A 11 -0.27 5.67 8.29
C SER A 11 -0.83 4.58 7.39
N LEU A 12 -1.45 4.97 6.28
CA LEU A 12 -1.99 4.02 5.32
C LEU A 12 -0.87 3.17 4.69
N ILE A 13 0.21 3.80 4.26
CA ILE A 13 1.34 3.08 3.67
C ILE A 13 1.98 2.14 4.68
N THR A 14 2.15 2.59 5.92
CA THR A 14 2.68 1.75 7.00
C THR A 14 1.78 0.54 7.24
N CYS A 15 0.47 0.74 7.24
CA CYS A 15 -0.50 -0.34 7.40
C CYS A 15 -0.37 -1.38 6.28
N LEU A 16 -0.27 -0.93 5.02
CA LEU A 16 -0.11 -1.84 3.88
C LEU A 16 1.19 -2.64 3.98
N ARG A 17 2.28 -1.97 4.33
CA ARG A 17 3.57 -2.63 4.50
C ARG A 17 3.51 -3.68 5.61
N ASN A 18 2.89 -3.36 6.74
CA ASN A 18 2.75 -4.29 7.85
C ASN A 18 1.88 -5.49 7.47
N CYS A 19 0.80 -5.27 6.73
CA CYS A 19 -0.01 -6.36 6.20
C CYS A 19 0.80 -7.28 5.30
N ARG A 20 1.61 -6.71 4.40
CA ARG A 20 2.48 -7.49 3.52
C ARG A 20 3.43 -8.37 4.34
N LYS A 21 4.10 -7.76 5.30
CA LYS A 21 5.08 -8.47 6.14
C LYS A 21 4.43 -9.55 7.00
N ALA A 22 3.27 -9.25 7.56
CA ALA A 22 2.54 -10.20 8.39
C ALA A 22 2.13 -11.45 7.60
N ARG A 23 1.92 -11.31 6.30
CA ARG A 23 1.58 -12.43 5.41
C ARG A 23 2.81 -13.11 4.82
N GLY A 24 4.01 -12.65 5.14
CA GLY A 24 5.24 -13.22 4.62
C GLY A 24 5.44 -12.99 3.13
N ILE A 25 4.82 -11.96 2.57
CA ILE A 25 4.91 -11.65 1.14
C ILE A 25 6.03 -10.65 0.91
N THR A 26 6.95 -10.96 -0.01
CA THR A 26 8.03 -10.03 -0.37
C THR A 26 7.50 -8.94 -1.29
N GLN A 27 8.25 -7.84 -1.41
CA GLN A 27 7.93 -6.78 -2.36
C GLN A 27 7.85 -7.33 -3.79
N LYS A 28 8.75 -8.23 -4.13
CA LYS A 28 8.79 -8.86 -5.45
C LYS A 28 7.51 -9.67 -5.70
N GLU A 29 7.11 -10.48 -4.73
CA GLU A 29 5.91 -11.30 -4.85
C GLU A 29 4.66 -10.44 -5.00
N LEU A 30 4.56 -9.36 -4.21
CA LEU A 30 3.43 -8.45 -4.31
C LEU A 30 3.39 -7.78 -5.69
N SER A 31 4.54 -7.34 -6.19
CA SER A 31 4.63 -6.72 -7.51
C SER A 31 4.18 -7.67 -8.61
N LEU A 32 4.57 -8.94 -8.51
CA LEU A 32 4.13 -9.97 -9.46
C LEU A 32 2.61 -10.14 -9.42
N LYS A 33 2.03 -10.18 -8.23
CA LYS A 33 0.58 -10.29 -8.07
C LYS A 33 -0.17 -9.10 -8.68
N MET A 34 0.42 -7.92 -8.56
CA MET A 34 -0.17 -6.70 -9.10
C MET A 34 0.07 -6.55 -10.61
N GLY A 35 1.02 -7.30 -11.16
CA GLY A 35 1.41 -7.15 -12.56
C GLY A 35 2.20 -5.88 -12.84
N VAL A 36 3.01 -5.44 -11.88
CA VAL A 36 3.81 -4.21 -11.97
C VAL A 36 5.29 -4.53 -11.71
N PRO A 37 6.22 -3.65 -12.11
CA PRO A 37 7.63 -3.84 -11.78
C PRO A 37 7.86 -3.82 -10.26
N GLN A 38 8.89 -4.54 -9.79
CA GLN A 38 9.21 -4.58 -8.37
C GLN A 38 9.47 -3.18 -7.81
N SER A 39 10.06 -2.29 -8.59
CA SER A 39 10.33 -0.92 -8.18
C SER A 39 9.06 -0.16 -7.80
N PHE A 40 7.89 -0.57 -8.33
CA PHE A 40 6.63 0.07 -7.97
C PHE A 40 6.35 -0.07 -6.47
N VAL A 41 6.34 -1.31 -5.96
CA VAL A 41 6.07 -1.55 -4.54
C VAL A 41 7.16 -0.93 -3.66
N SER A 42 8.41 -1.09 -4.05
CA SER A 42 9.55 -0.53 -3.32
C SER A 42 9.42 1.00 -3.18
N LYS A 43 9.11 1.69 -4.27
CA LYS A 43 8.97 3.15 -4.25
C LYS A 43 7.76 3.60 -3.45
N VAL A 44 6.66 2.86 -3.53
CA VAL A 44 5.48 3.16 -2.73
C VAL A 44 5.80 3.06 -1.23
N GLU A 45 6.41 1.96 -0.82
CA GLU A 45 6.76 1.74 0.59
C GLU A 45 7.82 2.70 1.10
N ASN A 46 8.73 3.13 0.22
CA ASN A 46 9.75 4.12 0.55
C ASN A 46 9.25 5.56 0.45
N ARG A 47 7.98 5.75 0.12
CA ARG A 47 7.35 7.07 0.01
C ARG A 47 7.93 7.93 -1.12
N GLU A 48 8.43 7.26 -2.16
CA GLU A 48 8.96 7.94 -3.35
C GLU A 48 7.91 8.03 -4.45
N ARG A 49 6.84 7.24 -4.35
CA ARG A 49 5.73 7.23 -5.29
C ARG A 49 4.43 7.13 -4.52
N ARG A 50 3.47 7.96 -4.89
CA ARG A 50 2.14 7.97 -4.27
C ARG A 50 1.23 6.97 -4.98
N LEU A 51 0.33 6.35 -4.23
CA LEU A 51 -0.72 5.47 -4.76
C LEU A 51 -1.95 6.30 -5.16
N ASP A 52 -2.53 6.00 -6.31
CA ASP A 52 -3.89 6.47 -6.57
C ASP A 52 -4.90 5.48 -5.98
N VAL A 53 -6.19 5.83 -6.07
CA VAL A 53 -7.26 5.03 -5.45
C VAL A 53 -7.33 3.63 -6.05
N VAL A 54 -7.20 3.52 -7.37
CA VAL A 54 -7.30 2.23 -8.06
C VAL A 54 -6.10 1.34 -7.71
N GLU A 55 -4.91 1.93 -7.69
CA GLU A 55 -3.70 1.20 -7.31
C GLU A 55 -3.77 0.73 -5.87
N PHE A 56 -4.29 1.56 -4.98
CA PHE A 56 -4.49 1.20 -3.58
C PHE A 56 -5.42 -0.02 -3.46
N CYS A 57 -6.55 0.00 -4.16
CA CYS A 57 -7.49 -1.11 -4.14
C CYS A 57 -6.86 -2.39 -4.66
N SER A 58 -6.10 -2.30 -5.75
CA SER A 58 -5.40 -3.45 -6.33
C SER A 58 -4.39 -4.04 -5.35
N LEU A 59 -3.58 -3.18 -4.73
CA LEU A 59 -2.57 -3.60 -3.77
C LEU A 59 -3.21 -4.28 -2.56
N ALA A 60 -4.24 -3.67 -1.99
CA ALA A 60 -4.95 -4.22 -0.84
C ALA A 60 -5.52 -5.61 -1.16
N LYS A 61 -6.16 -5.76 -2.31
CA LYS A 61 -6.74 -7.04 -2.74
C LYS A 61 -5.66 -8.10 -2.93
N CYS A 62 -4.52 -7.72 -3.49
CA CYS A 62 -3.39 -8.65 -3.66
C CYS A 62 -2.84 -9.12 -2.32
N LEU A 63 -3.03 -8.34 -1.26
CA LEU A 63 -2.67 -8.73 0.10
C LEU A 63 -3.77 -9.52 0.80
N GLY A 64 -4.91 -9.73 0.14
CA GLY A 64 -6.04 -10.39 0.77
C GLY A 64 -6.80 -9.52 1.76
N GLU A 65 -6.66 -8.20 1.64
CA GLU A 65 -7.32 -7.23 2.52
C GLU A 65 -8.46 -6.54 1.81
N ASP A 66 -9.46 -6.13 2.59
CA ASP A 66 -10.55 -5.31 2.08
C ASP A 66 -10.12 -3.84 2.11
N PRO A 67 -10.01 -3.16 0.94
CA PRO A 67 -9.56 -1.77 0.92
C PRO A 67 -10.43 -0.83 1.75
N PHE A 68 -11.72 -1.06 1.83
CA PHE A 68 -12.61 -0.20 2.63
C PHE A 68 -12.33 -0.35 4.13
N SER A 69 -12.10 -1.58 4.58
CA SER A 69 -11.76 -1.83 5.98
C SER A 69 -10.44 -1.19 6.36
N LEU A 70 -9.45 -1.24 5.47
CA LEU A 70 -8.16 -0.60 5.70
C LEU A 70 -8.31 0.92 5.81
N LEU A 71 -9.03 1.53 4.89
CA LEU A 71 -9.29 2.97 4.93
C LEU A 71 -10.00 3.37 6.22
N LYS A 72 -11.02 2.62 6.58
CA LYS A 72 -11.77 2.90 7.80
C LYS A 72 -10.89 2.85 9.03
N SER A 73 -10.02 1.85 9.13
CA SER A 73 -9.14 1.70 10.30
C SER A 73 -8.12 2.82 10.41
N VAL A 74 -7.65 3.35 9.28
CA VAL A 74 -6.65 4.41 9.25
C VAL A 74 -7.27 5.78 9.46
N LEU A 75 -8.46 6.02 8.92
CA LEU A 75 -9.09 7.33 8.90
C LEU A 75 -10.08 7.57 10.05
N SER A 76 -10.38 6.55 10.84
CA SER A 76 -11.32 6.70 11.97
C SER A 76 -10.68 7.29 13.21
#